data_8819ba335ffdfce03c95619d326d3972
#
_entry.id   8819ba335ffdfce03c95619d326d3972
#
_cell.length_a   1.000
_cell.length_b   1.000
_cell.length_c   1.000
_cell.angle_alpha   90.00
_cell.angle_beta   90.00
_cell.angle_gamma   90.00
#
_symmetry.space_group_name_H-M   'P 1'
#
loop_
_entity.id
_entity.type
_entity.pdbx_description
1 polymer ?
#
loop_
_entity_poly.entity_id
_entity_poly.type
_entity_poly.pdbx_seq_one_letter_code
_entity_poly.pdbx_strand_id
1 'polypeptide(L)'
;TGWGVLDANVETSTLVLNKNCSDVIGVFMDVLNVKPEEKDEQLQVLIRTFRAGRSAQWIYCSKSVAFENLPNSTVGYYFSSDILKLFSFTNLIDRGFDAKKGHDLTANIYPRLFYEVIKINNYSLMYNGGGYTLFYFPYRDATKFVENIIRADHGCNIRSLGLQKEGMVGFGKRGDILDAHILKKGFIFTREGIGLPNISVDDAFSVLSFLNSIVSQYTINLYCGQHKGNGYVNLLPMPDYATHQSDIEQIVKEIVKIKRKWFSLDETNLEYHGLIAQVDLSKGIEASIGIMQAKLTQDFERYTELVSENDDLWMDLADIDRNSEFRQTLNNYKQRRPYEELLSIDNACYGNVIDKNVMAQEIIQELVGIAFGRWDIRFAQHLKEIPAFGGVFDALPFMPTVSLDNIPSDYLVDTPADGILSNQTDSRLNLAMKVRDVMHLIWREKADDMEYELCRLIGVKSLQAYFETPQGFFDYHFKRYTKSRRKAPIYWPLSSEDG
;
A
#
# COMPACT_ATOMS: atom_id res chain seq x y z
N THR A 1 18.05 -26.74 8.86
CA THR A 1 19.37 -26.25 9.25
C THR A 1 19.60 -24.76 8.94
N GLY A 2 18.75 -24.16 8.09
CA GLY A 2 18.79 -22.74 7.78
C GLY A 2 19.99 -22.29 6.92
N TRP A 3 20.28 -21.01 6.98
CA TRP A 3 21.33 -20.35 6.21
C TRP A 3 22.74 -20.73 6.67
N GLY A 4 23.70 -20.63 5.76
CA GLY A 4 25.14 -20.74 6.08
C GLY A 4 25.69 -22.17 6.20
N VAL A 5 24.91 -23.21 5.88
CA VAL A 5 25.38 -24.61 5.87
C VAL A 5 26.04 -24.96 4.55
N LEU A 6 25.60 -24.35 3.45
CA LEU A 6 26.21 -24.47 2.13
C LEU A 6 26.73 -23.09 1.70
N ASP A 7 27.72 -23.09 0.82
CA ASP A 7 28.23 -21.87 0.19
C ASP A 7 27.23 -21.33 -0.86
N ALA A 8 25.99 -21.14 -0.41
CA ALA A 8 24.89 -20.63 -1.19
C ALA A 8 23.89 -19.91 -0.27
N ASN A 9 23.25 -18.87 -0.80
CA ASN A 9 22.25 -18.11 -0.08
C ASN A 9 20.88 -18.84 -0.11
N VAL A 10 20.84 -20.03 0.46
CA VAL A 10 19.64 -20.89 0.53
C VAL A 10 19.50 -21.51 1.91
N GLU A 11 18.27 -21.72 2.34
CA GLU A 11 17.96 -22.53 3.51
C GLU A 11 18.08 -23.99 3.17
N THR A 12 18.60 -24.79 4.09
CA THR A 12 18.83 -26.23 3.88
C THR A 12 18.13 -27.06 4.94
N SER A 13 17.72 -28.27 4.54
CA SER A 13 17.26 -29.30 5.46
C SER A 13 17.81 -30.67 5.05
N THR A 14 18.02 -31.54 6.02
CA THR A 14 18.42 -32.92 5.79
C THR A 14 17.28 -33.86 6.20
N LEU A 15 16.87 -34.74 5.31
CA LEU A 15 15.76 -35.64 5.51
C LEU A 15 16.25 -37.09 5.43
N VAL A 16 15.81 -37.93 6.36
CA VAL A 16 15.93 -39.38 6.30
C VAL A 16 14.52 -39.97 6.24
N LEU A 17 14.17 -40.57 5.12
CA LEU A 17 12.83 -41.11 4.85
C LEU A 17 12.87 -42.63 4.81
N ASN A 18 11.86 -43.29 5.42
CA ASN A 18 11.67 -44.72 5.32
C ASN A 18 10.32 -45.02 4.63
N LYS A 19 10.36 -45.62 3.46
CA LYS A 19 9.20 -45.91 2.62
C LYS A 19 8.22 -46.92 3.25
N ASN A 20 8.71 -47.79 4.11
CA ASN A 20 7.94 -48.96 4.60
C ASN A 20 7.27 -48.72 5.96
N CYS A 21 7.24 -47.48 6.46
CA CYS A 21 6.69 -47.15 7.76
C CYS A 21 5.52 -46.18 7.60
N SER A 22 4.30 -46.65 7.68
CA SER A 22 3.09 -45.82 7.49
C SER A 22 2.58 -45.15 8.76
N ASP A 23 2.97 -45.54 9.96
CA ASP A 23 2.47 -44.97 11.24
C ASP A 23 3.58 -44.81 12.28
N VAL A 24 4.71 -44.27 11.85
CA VAL A 24 5.85 -43.99 12.71
C VAL A 24 5.89 -42.54 13.13
N ILE A 25 6.23 -42.28 14.37
CA ILE A 25 6.52 -40.96 14.87
C ILE A 25 7.85 -40.49 14.27
N GLY A 26 7.80 -39.45 13.45
CA GLY A 26 8.98 -38.74 12.95
C GLY A 26 9.64 -37.96 14.06
N VAL A 27 10.97 -37.93 14.03
CA VAL A 27 11.77 -37.11 14.96
C VAL A 27 12.40 -35.96 14.17
N PHE A 28 12.19 -34.73 14.64
CA PHE A 28 12.68 -33.51 14.00
C PHE A 28 13.58 -32.78 14.98
N MET A 29 14.76 -32.37 14.51
CA MET A 29 15.74 -31.64 15.30
C MET A 29 15.98 -30.28 14.65
N ASP A 30 15.66 -29.23 15.38
CA ASP A 30 15.76 -27.85 14.88
C ASP A 30 17.05 -27.20 15.34
N VAL A 31 17.90 -26.80 14.38
CA VAL A 31 19.12 -26.02 14.58
C VAL A 31 19.10 -24.73 13.76
N LEU A 32 17.91 -24.23 13.41
CA LEU A 32 17.76 -23.05 12.56
C LEU A 32 18.45 -21.83 13.13
N ASN A 33 18.24 -21.57 14.41
CA ASN A 33 18.75 -20.39 15.12
C ASN A 33 20.15 -20.56 15.71
N VAL A 34 20.81 -21.69 15.43
CA VAL A 34 22.20 -21.96 15.87
C VAL A 34 23.15 -21.36 14.83
N LYS A 35 24.27 -20.80 15.27
CA LYS A 35 25.29 -20.29 14.35
C LYS A 35 25.83 -21.41 13.43
N PRO A 36 26.14 -21.12 12.17
CA PRO A 36 26.55 -22.16 11.19
C PRO A 36 27.68 -23.06 11.70
N GLU A 37 28.69 -22.48 12.33
CA GLU A 37 29.87 -23.18 12.88
C GLU A 37 29.57 -24.11 14.06
N GLU A 38 28.46 -23.84 14.79
CA GLU A 38 28.05 -24.58 15.99
C GLU A 38 26.98 -25.66 15.67
N LYS A 39 26.39 -25.65 14.45
CA LYS A 39 25.26 -26.51 14.09
C LYS A 39 25.57 -27.99 14.19
N ASP A 40 26.76 -28.43 13.78
CA ASP A 40 27.12 -29.86 13.85
C ASP A 40 27.21 -30.32 15.30
N GLU A 41 27.91 -29.57 16.15
CA GLU A 41 28.03 -29.91 17.58
C GLU A 41 26.64 -29.95 18.26
N GLN A 42 25.83 -28.93 18.02
CA GLN A 42 24.46 -28.87 18.57
C GLN A 42 23.60 -30.03 18.09
N LEU A 43 23.66 -30.39 16.81
CA LEU A 43 22.92 -31.54 16.27
C LEU A 43 23.36 -32.85 16.91
N GLN A 44 24.67 -33.06 17.14
CA GLN A 44 25.19 -34.22 17.83
C GLN A 44 24.72 -34.31 19.30
N VAL A 45 24.60 -33.16 19.97
CA VAL A 45 24.03 -33.07 21.32
C VAL A 45 22.58 -33.51 21.30
N LEU A 46 21.76 -32.99 20.36
CA LEU A 46 20.34 -33.34 20.25
C LEU A 46 20.15 -34.85 19.96
N ILE A 47 20.97 -35.42 19.06
CA ILE A 47 20.92 -36.86 18.75
C ILE A 47 21.22 -37.69 20.00
N ARG A 48 22.27 -37.36 20.74
CA ARG A 48 22.63 -38.09 21.99
C ARG A 48 21.53 -37.97 23.03
N THR A 49 20.96 -36.76 23.19
CA THR A 49 19.86 -36.47 24.13
C THR A 49 18.64 -37.30 23.79
N PHE A 50 18.25 -37.37 22.52
CA PHE A 50 17.13 -38.19 22.07
C PHE A 50 17.35 -39.68 22.28
N ARG A 51 18.55 -40.20 21.89
CA ARG A 51 18.93 -41.59 22.10
C ARG A 51 18.96 -42.03 23.57
N ALA A 52 19.21 -41.07 24.47
CA ALA A 52 19.13 -41.30 25.91
C ALA A 52 17.70 -41.23 26.48
N GLY A 53 16.67 -41.13 25.62
CA GLY A 53 15.27 -41.05 26.01
C GLY A 53 14.90 -39.73 26.72
N ARG A 54 15.70 -38.65 26.51
CA ARG A 54 15.46 -37.32 27.11
C ARG A 54 14.83 -36.39 26.09
N SER A 55 13.98 -35.51 26.56
CA SER A 55 13.45 -34.37 25.77
C SER A 55 14.39 -33.19 25.82
N ALA A 56 14.43 -32.41 24.75
CA ALA A 56 15.12 -31.14 24.69
C ALA A 56 14.29 -30.13 23.88
N GLN A 57 14.49 -28.86 24.11
CA GLN A 57 13.68 -27.75 23.53
C GLN A 57 13.60 -27.80 21.99
N TRP A 58 14.53 -28.37 21.29
CA TRP A 58 14.57 -28.39 19.81
C TRP A 58 14.43 -29.79 19.21
N ILE A 59 13.89 -30.74 20.02
CA ILE A 59 13.50 -32.09 19.55
C ILE A 59 11.99 -32.16 19.53
N TYR A 60 11.46 -32.41 18.35
CA TYR A 60 10.02 -32.55 18.13
C TYR A 60 9.72 -33.97 17.65
N CYS A 61 8.58 -34.48 18.04
CA CYS A 61 8.09 -35.79 17.64
C CYS A 61 6.68 -35.60 17.08
N SER A 62 6.44 -35.98 15.83
CA SER A 62 5.16 -35.81 15.19
C SER A 62 4.88 -36.97 14.22
N LYS A 63 3.62 -37.37 14.07
CA LYS A 63 3.21 -38.32 13.05
C LYS A 63 3.11 -37.65 11.70
N SER A 64 3.58 -38.28 10.63
CA SER A 64 3.53 -37.69 9.27
C SER A 64 2.09 -37.47 8.80
N VAL A 65 1.12 -38.22 9.25
CA VAL A 65 -0.31 -38.06 8.97
C VAL A 65 -0.84 -36.68 9.41
N ALA A 66 -0.25 -36.08 10.44
CA ALA A 66 -0.63 -34.75 10.90
C ALA A 66 -0.34 -33.65 9.85
N PHE A 67 0.50 -33.94 8.87
CA PHE A 67 0.86 -32.95 7.82
C PHE A 67 0.01 -33.08 6.56
N GLU A 68 -0.82 -34.12 6.43
CA GLU A 68 -1.62 -34.36 5.22
C GLU A 68 -2.63 -33.25 4.93
N ASN A 69 -3.18 -32.64 5.98
CA ASN A 69 -4.12 -31.55 5.87
C ASN A 69 -3.46 -30.16 5.76
N LEU A 70 -2.13 -30.09 5.85
CA LEU A 70 -1.42 -28.82 5.69
C LEU A 70 -1.22 -28.49 4.20
N PRO A 71 -1.23 -27.21 3.82
CA PRO A 71 -1.00 -26.78 2.45
C PRO A 71 0.25 -27.41 1.86
N ASN A 72 0.12 -28.08 0.71
CA ASN A 72 1.21 -28.82 0.05
C ASN A 72 1.93 -29.85 0.94
N SER A 73 1.23 -30.43 1.91
CA SER A 73 1.79 -31.35 2.91
C SER A 73 3.05 -30.81 3.59
N THR A 74 3.00 -29.55 3.96
CA THR A 74 4.10 -28.86 4.66
C THR A 74 4.47 -29.62 5.94
N VAL A 75 5.77 -29.83 6.17
CA VAL A 75 6.28 -30.54 7.35
C VAL A 75 6.23 -29.61 8.57
N GLY A 76 5.05 -29.52 9.19
CA GLY A 76 4.77 -28.63 10.33
C GLY A 76 5.06 -29.28 11.69
N TYR A 77 6.24 -29.87 11.89
CA TYR A 77 6.60 -30.62 13.09
C TYR A 77 6.53 -29.81 14.39
N TYR A 78 6.60 -28.50 14.32
CA TYR A 78 6.55 -27.56 15.44
C TYR A 78 5.16 -26.95 15.65
N PHE A 79 4.15 -27.34 14.85
CA PHE A 79 2.81 -26.77 14.99
C PHE A 79 2.12 -27.35 16.22
N SER A 80 1.59 -26.44 17.03
CA SER A 80 0.72 -26.79 18.16
C SER A 80 -0.65 -27.29 17.67
N SER A 81 -1.43 -27.88 18.57
CA SER A 81 -2.83 -28.24 18.30
C SER A 81 -3.67 -27.06 17.83
N ASP A 82 -3.43 -25.87 18.39
CA ASP A 82 -4.14 -24.66 18.03
C ASP A 82 -3.82 -24.21 16.59
N ILE A 83 -2.54 -24.32 16.18
CA ILE A 83 -2.12 -24.06 14.79
C ILE A 83 -2.77 -25.08 13.85
N LEU A 84 -2.72 -26.37 14.18
CA LEU A 84 -3.33 -27.43 13.36
C LEU A 84 -4.85 -27.24 13.22
N LYS A 85 -5.51 -26.74 14.26
CA LYS A 85 -6.94 -26.40 14.23
C LYS A 85 -7.27 -25.33 13.17
N LEU A 86 -6.39 -24.33 12.95
CA LEU A 86 -6.60 -23.34 11.89
C LEU A 86 -6.73 -23.99 10.51
N PHE A 87 -5.97 -25.05 10.24
CA PHE A 87 -6.00 -25.74 8.95
C PHE A 87 -7.22 -26.69 8.79
N SER A 88 -8.11 -26.78 9.79
CA SER A 88 -9.38 -27.48 9.64
C SER A 88 -10.47 -26.64 8.97
N PHE A 89 -10.28 -25.33 8.84
CA PHE A 89 -11.23 -24.46 8.13
C PHE A 89 -11.12 -24.64 6.62
N THR A 90 -12.23 -24.43 5.91
CA THR A 90 -12.27 -24.46 4.45
C THR A 90 -11.37 -23.35 3.89
N ASN A 91 -10.50 -23.69 2.96
CA ASN A 91 -9.60 -22.70 2.34
C ASN A 91 -10.33 -21.79 1.35
N LEU A 92 -9.67 -20.73 0.91
CA LEU A 92 -10.27 -19.72 0.04
C LEU A 92 -10.77 -20.29 -1.29
N ILE A 93 -9.97 -21.15 -1.94
CA ILE A 93 -10.37 -21.70 -3.24
C ILE A 93 -11.56 -22.66 -3.14
N ASP A 94 -11.65 -23.44 -2.09
CA ASP A 94 -12.77 -24.35 -1.87
C ASP A 94 -14.06 -23.61 -1.46
N ARG A 95 -13.93 -22.36 -0.98
CA ARG A 95 -15.05 -21.41 -0.80
C ARG A 95 -15.44 -20.70 -2.10
N GLY A 96 -14.70 -20.91 -3.20
CA GLY A 96 -14.94 -20.24 -4.48
C GLY A 96 -14.15 -18.95 -4.68
N PHE A 97 -13.28 -18.57 -3.75
CA PHE A 97 -12.45 -17.37 -3.84
C PHE A 97 -11.09 -17.68 -4.47
N ASP A 98 -10.99 -17.49 -5.76
CA ASP A 98 -9.84 -17.93 -6.56
C ASP A 98 -8.98 -16.74 -7.01
N ALA A 99 -7.90 -16.47 -6.29
CA ALA A 99 -6.94 -15.44 -6.64
C ALA A 99 -6.20 -15.75 -7.93
N LYS A 100 -6.11 -14.77 -8.83
CA LYS A 100 -5.51 -14.92 -10.16
C LYS A 100 -4.35 -13.93 -10.34
N LYS A 101 -3.30 -14.43 -10.99
CA LYS A 101 -2.23 -13.56 -11.51
C LYS A 101 -2.74 -12.78 -12.71
N GLY A 102 -2.51 -11.49 -12.72
CA GLY A 102 -2.79 -10.64 -13.86
C GLY A 102 -1.63 -10.56 -14.86
N HIS A 103 -1.60 -9.45 -15.60
CA HIS A 103 -0.63 -9.24 -16.67
C HIS A 103 0.79 -9.03 -16.16
N ASP A 104 1.74 -9.54 -16.92
CA ASP A 104 3.16 -9.27 -16.75
C ASP A 104 3.57 -8.30 -17.87
N LEU A 105 3.63 -7.04 -17.55
CA LEU A 105 3.94 -5.98 -18.49
C LEU A 105 5.38 -5.49 -18.26
N THR A 106 6.11 -5.25 -19.35
CA THR A 106 7.48 -4.73 -19.26
C THR A 106 7.50 -3.38 -18.54
N ALA A 107 8.10 -3.35 -17.36
CA ALA A 107 7.95 -2.30 -16.34
C ALA A 107 8.31 -0.87 -16.82
N ASN A 108 9.12 -0.72 -17.85
CA ASN A 108 9.58 0.57 -18.34
C ASN A 108 8.93 1.01 -19.67
N ILE A 109 8.10 0.16 -20.27
CA ILE A 109 7.52 0.41 -21.59
C ILE A 109 6.03 0.76 -21.47
N TYR A 110 5.24 -0.10 -20.85
CA TYR A 110 3.78 0.05 -20.82
C TYR A 110 3.23 0.75 -19.57
N PRO A 111 3.68 0.41 -18.32
CA PRO A 111 3.22 1.09 -17.13
C PRO A 111 3.70 2.55 -17.07
N ARG A 112 2.81 3.43 -16.65
CA ARG A 112 3.05 4.85 -16.39
C ARG A 112 2.51 5.21 -15.02
N LEU A 113 3.06 6.24 -14.42
CA LEU A 113 2.40 6.90 -13.31
C LEU A 113 1.34 7.85 -13.86
N PHE A 114 0.21 8.00 -13.19
CA PHE A 114 -0.91 8.78 -13.73
C PHE A 114 -0.51 10.22 -14.07
N TYR A 115 0.43 10.79 -13.33
CA TYR A 115 0.93 12.14 -13.56
C TYR A 115 1.96 12.25 -14.71
N GLU A 116 2.37 11.11 -15.29
CA GLU A 116 3.19 11.07 -16.52
C GLU A 116 2.32 11.09 -17.79
N VAL A 117 0.99 11.10 -17.68
CA VAL A 117 0.09 11.01 -18.82
C VAL A 117 -0.86 12.21 -18.86
N ILE A 118 -1.00 12.83 -20.06
CA ILE A 118 -1.84 14.02 -20.25
C ILE A 118 -3.33 13.67 -20.18
N LYS A 119 -3.73 12.56 -20.82
CA LYS A 119 -5.13 12.12 -20.95
C LYS A 119 -5.31 10.79 -20.27
N ILE A 120 -5.47 10.81 -18.93
CA ILE A 120 -5.62 9.59 -18.14
C ILE A 120 -6.79 8.71 -18.61
N ASN A 121 -7.84 9.29 -19.18
CA ASN A 121 -8.99 8.57 -19.71
C ASN A 121 -8.66 7.61 -20.86
N ASN A 122 -7.52 7.79 -21.53
CA ASN A 122 -7.01 6.89 -22.56
C ASN A 122 -6.21 5.71 -21.98
N TYR A 123 -6.09 5.65 -20.66
CA TYR A 123 -5.32 4.63 -19.96
C TYR A 123 -6.24 3.81 -19.06
N SER A 124 -5.90 2.54 -18.89
CA SER A 124 -6.48 1.71 -17.84
C SER A 124 -5.63 1.85 -16.58
N LEU A 125 -6.28 2.06 -15.45
CA LEU A 125 -5.59 2.08 -14.16
C LEU A 125 -5.10 0.67 -13.81
N MET A 126 -3.96 0.59 -13.14
CA MET A 126 -3.31 -0.66 -12.79
C MET A 126 -3.17 -0.81 -11.28
N TYR A 127 -3.34 -2.06 -10.84
CA TYR A 127 -2.96 -2.49 -9.52
C TYR A 127 -1.70 -3.35 -9.60
N ASN A 128 -0.59 -2.83 -9.12
CA ASN A 128 0.70 -3.49 -9.20
C ASN A 128 1.19 -4.03 -7.84
N GLY A 129 0.45 -3.74 -6.77
CA GLY A 129 0.89 -4.04 -5.41
C GLY A 129 2.19 -3.31 -5.05
N GLY A 130 2.77 -3.69 -3.94
CA GLY A 130 4.05 -3.16 -3.45
C GLY A 130 3.88 -1.95 -2.52
N GLY A 131 4.84 -1.83 -1.59
CA GLY A 131 4.67 -0.99 -0.41
C GLY A 131 3.69 -1.65 0.57
N TYR A 132 3.97 -1.61 1.85
CA TYR A 132 3.05 -2.17 2.84
C TYR A 132 1.98 -1.16 3.19
N THR A 133 0.72 -1.55 3.05
CA THR A 133 -0.45 -0.81 3.55
C THR A 133 -1.62 -1.77 3.66
N LEU A 134 -2.48 -1.64 4.67
CA LEU A 134 -3.64 -2.51 4.87
C LEU A 134 -4.91 -1.88 4.28
N PHE A 135 -5.81 -2.70 3.76
CA PHE A 135 -7.17 -2.39 3.28
C PHE A 135 -7.27 -1.48 2.06
N TYR A 136 -6.43 -0.49 1.91
CA TYR A 136 -6.52 0.49 0.84
C TYR A 136 -5.15 0.89 0.30
N PHE A 137 -5.02 0.86 -1.02
CA PHE A 137 -3.77 1.11 -1.74
C PHE A 137 -3.78 2.50 -2.42
N PRO A 138 -2.67 3.25 -2.40
CA PRO A 138 -2.58 4.51 -3.14
C PRO A 138 -2.45 4.22 -4.64
N TYR A 139 -3.49 4.51 -5.41
CA TYR A 139 -3.52 4.24 -6.85
C TYR A 139 -2.72 5.27 -7.61
N ARG A 140 -1.69 4.81 -8.33
CA ARG A 140 -0.74 5.65 -9.06
C ARG A 140 -0.45 5.16 -10.47
N ASP A 141 -0.60 3.87 -10.70
CA ASP A 141 -0.14 3.23 -11.93
C ASP A 141 -1.26 3.16 -12.97
N ALA A 142 -0.89 3.41 -14.23
CA ALA A 142 -1.77 3.34 -15.38
C ALA A 142 -1.05 2.70 -16.58
N THR A 143 -1.79 2.16 -17.54
CA THR A 143 -1.22 1.62 -18.77
C THR A 143 -2.16 1.88 -19.96
N LYS A 144 -1.58 2.20 -21.11
CA LYS A 144 -2.30 2.15 -22.37
C LYS A 144 -2.33 0.71 -22.84
N PHE A 145 -3.37 -0.01 -22.46
CA PHE A 145 -3.48 -1.43 -22.76
C PHE A 145 -3.96 -1.65 -24.20
N VAL A 146 -3.04 -2.00 -25.09
CA VAL A 146 -3.32 -2.39 -26.47
C VAL A 146 -2.90 -3.84 -26.64
N GLU A 147 -3.85 -4.76 -26.55
CA GLU A 147 -3.61 -6.20 -26.49
C GLU A 147 -2.71 -6.73 -27.59
N ASN A 148 -2.95 -6.34 -28.85
CA ASN A 148 -2.18 -6.82 -29.99
C ASN A 148 -0.70 -6.42 -29.94
N ILE A 149 -0.42 -5.19 -29.48
CA ILE A 149 0.94 -4.69 -29.35
C ILE A 149 1.65 -5.41 -28.20
N ILE A 150 0.95 -5.56 -27.07
CA ILE A 150 1.52 -6.22 -25.87
C ILE A 150 1.78 -7.69 -26.14
N ARG A 151 0.91 -8.40 -26.89
CA ARG A 151 1.13 -9.80 -27.26
C ARG A 151 2.33 -9.98 -28.20
N ALA A 152 2.63 -9.00 -29.02
CA ALA A 152 3.80 -9.04 -29.91
C ALA A 152 5.12 -8.80 -29.17
N ASP A 153 5.07 -8.26 -27.95
CA ASP A 153 6.25 -8.02 -27.12
C ASP A 153 6.59 -9.29 -26.31
N HIS A 154 7.72 -9.91 -26.64
CA HIS A 154 8.21 -11.12 -25.95
C HIS A 154 8.53 -10.93 -24.45
N GLY A 155 8.65 -9.68 -23.99
CA GLY A 155 8.82 -9.34 -22.56
C GLY A 155 7.52 -9.34 -21.76
N CYS A 156 6.37 -9.43 -22.43
CA CYS A 156 5.06 -9.36 -21.82
C CYS A 156 4.34 -10.70 -21.81
N ASN A 157 3.51 -10.92 -20.79
CA ASN A 157 2.64 -12.08 -20.70
C ASN A 157 1.24 -11.65 -20.26
N ILE A 158 0.27 -11.79 -21.16
CA ILE A 158 -1.14 -11.50 -20.88
C ILE A 158 -1.77 -12.74 -20.23
N ARG A 159 -2.23 -12.57 -19.00
CA ARG A 159 -2.89 -13.61 -18.20
C ARG A 159 -4.27 -13.17 -17.78
N SER A 160 -5.12 -14.15 -17.43
CA SER A 160 -6.47 -13.88 -16.89
C SER A 160 -7.26 -12.88 -17.76
N LEU A 161 -7.15 -13.00 -19.09
CA LEU A 161 -7.88 -12.18 -20.04
C LEU A 161 -9.38 -12.34 -19.82
N GLY A 162 -10.11 -11.22 -19.80
CA GLY A 162 -11.54 -11.21 -19.45
C GLY A 162 -11.82 -11.02 -17.96
N LEU A 163 -10.87 -11.33 -17.07
CA LEU A 163 -11.02 -11.17 -15.61
C LEU A 163 -10.25 -9.98 -15.06
N GLN A 164 -9.34 -9.39 -15.81
CA GLN A 164 -8.39 -8.36 -15.37
C GLN A 164 -9.04 -7.09 -14.84
N LYS A 165 -10.32 -6.85 -15.15
CA LYS A 165 -11.09 -5.68 -14.69
C LYS A 165 -12.19 -6.04 -13.68
N GLU A 166 -12.29 -7.29 -13.31
CA GLU A 166 -13.32 -7.82 -12.42
C GLU A 166 -12.82 -8.07 -10.99
N GLY A 167 -11.56 -7.69 -10.71
CA GLY A 167 -11.01 -7.82 -9.37
C GLY A 167 -11.68 -6.85 -8.39
N MET A 168 -11.98 -7.32 -7.18
CA MET A 168 -12.53 -6.51 -6.09
C MET A 168 -11.60 -6.45 -4.89
N VAL A 169 -10.78 -7.49 -4.69
CA VAL A 169 -9.73 -7.55 -3.68
C VAL A 169 -8.42 -7.86 -4.37
N GLY A 170 -7.38 -7.14 -4.01
CA GLY A 170 -6.03 -7.39 -4.49
C GLY A 170 -5.04 -7.49 -3.33
N PHE A 171 -3.89 -8.10 -3.57
CA PHE A 171 -2.80 -8.15 -2.59
C PHE A 171 -1.44 -8.12 -3.28
N GLY A 172 -0.44 -7.59 -2.57
CA GLY A 172 0.94 -7.58 -3.02
C GLY A 172 1.55 -8.98 -2.93
N LYS A 173 2.27 -9.42 -3.98
CA LYS A 173 2.92 -10.72 -3.99
C LYS A 173 4.14 -10.80 -3.08
N ARG A 174 4.81 -9.68 -2.82
CA ARG A 174 6.10 -9.63 -2.11
C ARG A 174 5.94 -9.00 -0.74
N GLY A 175 6.63 -9.57 0.22
CA GLY A 175 6.72 -9.07 1.59
C GLY A 175 6.62 -10.20 2.61
N ASP A 176 7.09 -9.93 3.81
CA ASP A 176 7.00 -10.86 4.94
C ASP A 176 5.56 -10.90 5.49
N ILE A 177 4.83 -9.80 5.34
CA ILE A 177 3.44 -9.67 5.79
C ILE A 177 2.54 -9.57 4.55
N LEU A 178 1.45 -10.34 4.57
CA LEU A 178 0.39 -10.22 3.58
C LEU A 178 -0.38 -8.92 3.85
N ASP A 179 -0.56 -8.12 2.80
CA ASP A 179 -1.42 -6.96 2.80
C ASP A 179 -2.42 -7.05 1.65
N ALA A 180 -3.68 -6.79 1.94
CA ALA A 180 -4.74 -6.85 0.96
C ALA A 180 -5.46 -5.50 0.84
N HIS A 181 -5.95 -5.20 -0.36
CA HIS A 181 -6.47 -3.90 -0.72
C HIS A 181 -7.79 -4.01 -1.47
N ILE A 182 -8.61 -2.98 -1.36
CA ILE A 182 -9.72 -2.77 -2.29
C ILE A 182 -9.15 -2.68 -3.71
N LEU A 183 -9.74 -3.43 -4.61
CA LEU A 183 -9.46 -3.31 -6.03
C LEU A 183 -10.72 -2.73 -6.71
N LYS A 184 -10.60 -1.52 -7.23
CA LYS A 184 -11.73 -0.80 -7.80
C LYS A 184 -12.11 -1.34 -9.17
N LYS A 185 -13.36 -1.24 -9.52
CA LYS A 185 -13.86 -1.68 -10.82
C LYS A 185 -13.08 -1.03 -11.97
N GLY A 186 -12.69 -1.85 -12.93
CA GLY A 186 -11.98 -1.40 -14.13
C GLY A 186 -10.45 -1.36 -13.99
N PHE A 187 -9.89 -1.63 -12.82
CA PHE A 187 -8.45 -1.74 -12.64
C PHE A 187 -7.90 -3.04 -13.23
N ILE A 188 -6.78 -2.93 -13.92
CA ILE A 188 -6.01 -4.09 -14.39
C ILE A 188 -5.08 -4.54 -13.27
N PHE A 189 -5.24 -5.77 -12.80
CA PHE A 189 -4.29 -6.35 -11.85
C PHE A 189 -3.14 -7.08 -12.57
N THR A 190 -1.98 -7.17 -11.90
CA THR A 190 -0.73 -7.62 -12.50
C THR A 190 -0.21 -8.93 -11.90
N ARG A 191 0.97 -9.35 -12.31
CA ARG A 191 1.68 -10.48 -11.71
C ARG A 191 2.17 -10.17 -10.30
N GLU A 192 2.51 -8.93 -10.00
CA GLU A 192 3.02 -8.50 -8.69
C GLU A 192 1.88 -8.04 -7.77
N GLY A 193 0.82 -7.44 -8.34
CA GLY A 193 -0.44 -7.15 -7.67
C GLY A 193 -1.51 -8.15 -8.12
N ILE A 194 -1.71 -9.18 -7.33
CA ILE A 194 -2.63 -10.29 -7.60
C ILE A 194 -4.05 -9.85 -7.26
N GLY A 195 -5.05 -10.27 -8.05
CA GLY A 195 -6.45 -9.95 -7.84
C GLY A 195 -7.33 -11.16 -7.56
N LEU A 196 -8.42 -10.95 -6.83
CA LEU A 196 -9.52 -11.89 -6.67
C LEU A 196 -10.71 -11.39 -7.52
N PRO A 197 -10.91 -11.93 -8.74
CA PRO A 197 -12.07 -11.66 -9.55
C PRO A 197 -13.27 -12.53 -9.13
N ASN A 198 -14.45 -12.20 -9.64
CA ASN A 198 -15.67 -13.01 -9.50
C ASN A 198 -16.11 -13.26 -8.05
N ILE A 199 -15.90 -12.30 -7.18
CA ILE A 199 -16.35 -12.31 -5.79
C ILE A 199 -17.54 -11.34 -5.63
N SER A 200 -18.51 -11.68 -4.80
CA SER A 200 -19.61 -10.74 -4.47
C SER A 200 -19.07 -9.54 -3.66
N VAL A 201 -19.82 -8.44 -3.64
CA VAL A 201 -19.43 -7.26 -2.83
C VAL A 201 -19.32 -7.61 -1.35
N ASP A 202 -20.30 -8.36 -0.86
CA ASP A 202 -20.37 -8.73 0.56
C ASP A 202 -19.24 -9.66 0.95
N ASP A 203 -18.93 -10.64 0.12
CA ASP A 203 -17.79 -11.53 0.33
C ASP A 203 -16.45 -10.79 0.19
N ALA A 204 -16.37 -9.79 -0.69
CA ALA A 204 -15.18 -9.00 -0.87
C ALA A 204 -14.78 -8.24 0.41
N PHE A 205 -15.76 -7.70 1.17
CA PHE A 205 -15.49 -7.12 2.49
C PHE A 205 -14.92 -8.16 3.46
N SER A 206 -15.52 -9.35 3.50
CA SER A 206 -15.11 -10.41 4.41
C SER A 206 -13.72 -10.96 4.06
N VAL A 207 -13.46 -11.20 2.78
CA VAL A 207 -12.14 -11.68 2.33
C VAL A 207 -11.06 -10.61 2.56
N LEU A 208 -11.36 -9.34 2.28
CA LEU A 208 -10.42 -8.24 2.54
C LEU A 208 -10.07 -8.13 4.02
N SER A 209 -11.08 -8.18 4.88
CA SER A 209 -10.95 -8.17 6.33
C SER A 209 -10.08 -9.33 6.82
N PHE A 210 -10.39 -10.55 6.37
CA PHE A 210 -9.64 -11.74 6.71
C PHE A 210 -8.17 -11.68 6.27
N LEU A 211 -7.91 -11.34 5.02
CA LEU A 211 -6.54 -11.27 4.49
C LEU A 211 -5.66 -10.25 5.24
N ASN A 212 -6.27 -9.20 5.80
CA ASN A 212 -5.56 -8.21 6.61
C ASN A 212 -5.52 -8.57 8.11
N SER A 213 -6.19 -9.64 8.54
CA SER A 213 -6.18 -10.06 9.94
C SER A 213 -4.85 -10.71 10.35
N ILE A 214 -4.55 -10.65 11.63
CA ILE A 214 -3.34 -11.29 12.19
C ILE A 214 -3.39 -12.81 12.03
N VAL A 215 -4.57 -13.42 12.06
CA VAL A 215 -4.79 -14.86 11.84
C VAL A 215 -4.31 -15.25 10.46
N SER A 216 -4.75 -14.55 9.43
CA SER A 216 -4.34 -14.79 8.05
C SER A 216 -2.83 -14.58 7.85
N GLN A 217 -2.30 -13.45 8.34
CA GLN A 217 -0.89 -13.09 8.19
C GLN A 217 0.03 -14.10 8.89
N TYR A 218 -0.33 -14.56 10.06
CA TYR A 218 0.40 -15.60 10.79
C TYR A 218 0.32 -16.94 10.04
N THR A 219 -0.89 -17.37 9.69
CA THR A 219 -1.14 -18.67 9.10
C THR A 219 -0.42 -18.85 7.75
N ILE A 220 -0.47 -17.85 6.86
CA ILE A 220 0.21 -17.96 5.57
C ILE A 220 1.73 -18.09 5.71
N ASN A 221 2.32 -17.43 6.71
CA ASN A 221 3.77 -17.49 6.94
C ASN A 221 4.25 -18.83 7.54
N LEU A 222 3.34 -19.72 7.93
CA LEU A 222 3.70 -21.07 8.36
C LEU A 222 4.11 -21.97 7.16
N TYR A 223 3.60 -21.68 5.96
CA TYR A 223 3.87 -22.51 4.78
C TYR A 223 4.31 -21.73 3.53
N CYS A 224 4.39 -20.41 3.60
CA CYS A 224 4.77 -19.53 2.50
C CYS A 224 5.80 -18.51 2.97
N GLY A 225 6.88 -18.33 2.23
CA GLY A 225 7.87 -17.28 2.48
C GLY A 225 7.48 -15.94 1.91
N GLN A 226 8.48 -15.12 1.54
CA GLN A 226 8.32 -13.75 1.06
C GLN A 226 7.51 -13.59 -0.24
N HIS A 227 7.31 -14.65 -1.02
CA HIS A 227 6.59 -14.59 -2.29
C HIS A 227 5.19 -15.21 -2.17
N LYS A 228 4.23 -14.43 -1.67
CA LYS A 228 2.84 -14.83 -1.49
C LYS A 228 2.09 -14.88 -2.82
N GLY A 229 2.40 -15.91 -3.62
CA GLY A 229 1.71 -16.15 -4.89
C GLY A 229 0.25 -16.59 -4.69
N ASN A 230 -0.57 -16.44 -5.73
CA ASN A 230 -1.98 -16.82 -5.69
C ASN A 230 -2.22 -18.26 -5.22
N GLY A 231 -1.35 -19.21 -5.63
CA GLY A 231 -1.50 -20.62 -5.21
C GLY A 231 -1.37 -20.83 -3.71
N TYR A 232 -0.53 -20.05 -3.02
CA TYR A 232 -0.43 -20.13 -1.56
C TYR A 232 -1.62 -19.43 -0.88
N VAL A 233 -2.03 -18.26 -1.37
CA VAL A 233 -3.17 -17.54 -0.79
C VAL A 233 -4.47 -18.33 -1.00
N ASN A 234 -4.65 -18.98 -2.14
CA ASN A 234 -5.81 -19.83 -2.40
C ASN A 234 -5.97 -20.99 -1.39
N LEU A 235 -4.87 -21.46 -0.82
CA LEU A 235 -4.87 -22.54 0.19
C LEU A 235 -5.02 -22.01 1.64
N LEU A 236 -5.16 -20.71 1.82
CA LEU A 236 -5.30 -20.12 3.16
C LEU A 236 -6.66 -20.48 3.77
N PRO A 237 -6.67 -21.16 4.93
CA PRO A 237 -7.92 -21.53 5.59
C PRO A 237 -8.60 -20.33 6.20
N MET A 238 -9.89 -20.15 5.94
CA MET A 238 -10.68 -19.02 6.39
C MET A 238 -11.81 -19.49 7.31
N PRO A 239 -11.89 -18.97 8.55
CA PRO A 239 -13.00 -19.25 9.46
C PRO A 239 -14.36 -18.87 8.85
N ASP A 240 -15.45 -19.45 9.34
CA ASP A 240 -16.80 -19.04 8.95
C ASP A 240 -17.14 -17.67 9.52
N TYR A 241 -17.67 -16.78 8.67
CA TYR A 241 -17.94 -15.38 8.99
C TYR A 241 -19.39 -14.96 8.79
N ALA A 242 -20.25 -15.87 8.34
CA ALA A 242 -21.60 -15.53 7.89
C ALA A 242 -22.44 -14.75 8.94
N THR A 243 -22.26 -15.07 10.22
CA THR A 243 -22.97 -14.39 11.32
C THR A 243 -22.42 -13.00 11.68
N HIS A 244 -21.24 -12.64 11.19
CA HIS A 244 -20.55 -11.37 11.48
C HIS A 244 -20.31 -10.50 10.24
N GLN A 245 -20.96 -10.83 9.13
CA GLN A 245 -20.74 -10.14 7.86
C GLN A 245 -21.03 -8.63 7.95
N SER A 246 -22.08 -8.23 8.68
CA SER A 246 -22.42 -6.81 8.88
C SER A 246 -21.36 -6.06 9.70
N ASP A 247 -20.83 -6.67 10.75
CA ASP A 247 -19.79 -6.07 11.58
C ASP A 247 -18.49 -5.90 10.80
N ILE A 248 -18.12 -6.92 10.03
CA ILE A 248 -16.96 -6.91 9.14
C ILE A 248 -17.07 -5.77 8.12
N GLU A 249 -18.22 -5.67 7.46
CA GLU A 249 -18.49 -4.64 6.46
C GLU A 249 -18.35 -3.24 7.06
N GLN A 250 -18.88 -3.02 8.27
CA GLN A 250 -18.80 -1.74 8.96
C GLN A 250 -17.34 -1.37 9.28
N ILE A 251 -16.57 -2.29 9.86
CA ILE A 251 -15.14 -2.10 10.17
C ILE A 251 -14.37 -1.72 8.90
N VAL A 252 -14.54 -2.50 7.83
CA VAL A 252 -13.81 -2.27 6.57
C VAL A 252 -14.19 -0.94 5.93
N LYS A 253 -15.49 -0.60 5.89
CA LYS A 253 -15.94 0.70 5.33
C LYS A 253 -15.35 1.88 6.09
N GLU A 254 -15.29 1.80 7.41
CA GLU A 254 -14.73 2.87 8.23
C GLU A 254 -13.21 3.00 8.00
N ILE A 255 -12.48 1.90 7.98
CA ILE A 255 -11.05 1.87 7.67
C ILE A 255 -10.78 2.49 6.29
N VAL A 256 -11.51 2.05 5.27
CA VAL A 256 -11.35 2.55 3.89
C VAL A 256 -11.65 4.04 3.81
N LYS A 257 -12.68 4.53 4.51
CA LYS A 257 -13.01 5.96 4.58
C LYS A 257 -11.85 6.78 5.16
N ILE A 258 -11.24 6.31 6.25
CA ILE A 258 -10.07 6.96 6.86
C ILE A 258 -8.89 6.95 5.88
N LYS A 259 -8.55 5.81 5.30
CA LYS A 259 -7.43 5.66 4.36
C LYS A 259 -7.59 6.54 3.11
N ARG A 260 -8.79 6.59 2.53
CA ARG A 260 -9.08 7.47 1.39
C ARG A 260 -8.86 8.94 1.74
N LYS A 261 -9.26 9.37 2.93
CA LYS A 261 -9.00 10.72 3.41
C LYS A 261 -7.50 11.01 3.52
N TRP A 262 -6.69 10.07 4.02
CA TRP A 262 -5.24 10.24 4.06
C TRP A 262 -4.65 10.39 2.66
N PHE A 263 -4.99 9.48 1.75
CA PHE A 263 -4.47 9.50 0.40
C PHE A 263 -4.97 10.68 -0.43
N SER A 264 -6.11 11.29 -0.07
CA SER A 264 -6.60 12.50 -0.73
C SER A 264 -5.76 13.75 -0.44
N LEU A 265 -4.85 13.69 0.53
CA LEU A 265 -3.90 14.75 0.85
C LEU A 265 -2.57 14.63 0.10
N ASP A 266 -2.35 13.53 -0.61
CA ASP A 266 -1.12 13.23 -1.34
C ASP A 266 -1.30 13.49 -2.84
N GLU A 267 -0.66 14.54 -3.37
CA GLU A 267 -0.79 14.92 -4.79
C GLU A 267 -0.23 13.88 -5.77
N THR A 268 0.52 12.89 -5.30
CA THR A 268 0.97 11.75 -6.10
C THR A 268 -0.06 10.63 -6.19
N ASN A 269 -1.23 10.81 -5.58
CA ASN A 269 -2.34 9.86 -5.58
C ASN A 269 -3.48 10.34 -6.49
N LEU A 270 -4.13 9.42 -7.17
CA LEU A 270 -5.30 9.69 -8.02
C LEU A 270 -6.50 10.29 -7.25
N GLU A 271 -6.57 10.08 -5.96
CA GLU A 271 -7.65 10.61 -5.10
C GLU A 271 -7.32 11.97 -4.46
N TYR A 272 -6.27 12.64 -4.92
CA TYR A 272 -5.89 13.96 -4.38
C TYR A 272 -7.02 14.99 -4.54
N HIS A 273 -7.34 15.66 -3.43
CA HIS A 273 -8.40 16.66 -3.39
C HIS A 273 -7.91 18.06 -3.01
N GLY A 274 -6.61 18.22 -2.77
CA GLY A 274 -6.00 19.47 -2.35
C GLY A 274 -6.06 19.73 -0.84
N LEU A 275 -5.16 20.56 -0.39
CA LEU A 275 -5.05 21.01 1.00
C LEU A 275 -5.60 22.43 1.17
N ILE A 276 -5.45 23.27 0.15
CA ILE A 276 -5.79 24.71 0.21
C ILE A 276 -7.26 24.93 0.52
N ALA A 277 -8.15 24.11 -0.06
CA ALA A 277 -9.58 24.14 0.23
C ALA A 277 -9.94 23.88 1.71
N GLN A 278 -9.00 23.33 2.50
CA GLN A 278 -9.17 23.08 3.94
C GLN A 278 -8.62 24.20 4.82
N VAL A 279 -8.00 25.23 4.22
CA VAL A 279 -7.45 26.39 4.94
C VAL A 279 -8.57 27.35 5.32
N ASP A 280 -8.76 27.57 6.62
CA ASP A 280 -9.70 28.57 7.15
C ASP A 280 -9.04 29.95 7.17
N LEU A 281 -9.42 30.80 6.23
CA LEU A 281 -8.89 32.15 6.09
C LEU A 281 -9.05 33.01 7.35
N SER A 282 -10.02 32.72 8.21
CA SER A 282 -10.21 33.46 9.45
C SER A 282 -9.15 33.17 10.50
N LYS A 283 -8.52 31.98 10.39
CA LYS A 283 -7.55 31.46 11.36
C LYS A 283 -6.10 31.52 10.89
N GLY A 284 -5.88 31.66 9.58
CA GLY A 284 -4.56 31.57 8.97
C GLY A 284 -4.09 30.14 8.71
N ILE A 285 -2.95 29.98 8.05
CA ILE A 285 -2.41 28.70 7.61
C ILE A 285 -1.95 27.85 8.78
N GLU A 286 -1.16 28.40 9.70
CA GLU A 286 -0.62 27.61 10.81
C GLU A 286 -1.70 27.01 11.70
N ALA A 287 -2.74 27.80 12.02
CA ALA A 287 -3.86 27.30 12.80
C ALA A 287 -4.70 26.27 12.02
N SER A 288 -4.89 26.46 10.72
CA SER A 288 -5.57 25.50 9.85
C SER A 288 -4.81 24.18 9.76
N ILE A 289 -3.49 24.23 9.59
CA ILE A 289 -2.62 23.03 9.65
C ILE A 289 -2.76 22.33 11.01
N GLY A 290 -2.77 23.07 12.11
CA GLY A 290 -2.96 22.50 13.44
C GLY A 290 -4.29 21.75 13.58
N ILE A 291 -5.37 22.29 13.03
CA ILE A 291 -6.69 21.62 13.00
C ILE A 291 -6.64 20.35 12.13
N MET A 292 -6.02 20.43 10.95
CA MET A 292 -5.86 19.25 10.09
C MET A 292 -5.03 18.16 10.78
N GLN A 293 -3.92 18.51 11.42
CA GLN A 293 -3.11 17.57 12.19
C GLN A 293 -3.92 16.86 13.28
N ALA A 294 -4.68 17.63 14.07
CA ALA A 294 -5.51 17.06 15.13
C ALA A 294 -6.53 16.06 14.59
N LYS A 295 -7.19 16.37 13.46
CA LYS A 295 -8.12 15.45 12.79
C LYS A 295 -7.43 14.20 12.28
N LEU A 296 -6.26 14.34 11.67
CA LEU A 296 -5.49 13.20 11.15
C LEU A 296 -4.98 12.30 12.28
N THR A 297 -4.58 12.87 13.41
CA THR A 297 -4.20 12.11 14.60
C THR A 297 -5.38 11.29 15.12
N GLN A 298 -6.56 11.92 15.25
CA GLN A 298 -7.78 11.21 15.66
C GLN A 298 -8.17 10.10 14.68
N ASP A 299 -8.09 10.37 13.38
CA ASP A 299 -8.36 9.37 12.33
C ASP A 299 -7.36 8.20 12.43
N PHE A 300 -6.09 8.46 12.75
CA PHE A 300 -5.08 7.42 12.91
C PHE A 300 -5.30 6.56 14.15
N GLU A 301 -5.65 7.17 15.27
CA GLU A 301 -6.02 6.45 16.49
C GLU A 301 -7.20 5.52 16.22
N ARG A 302 -8.26 6.04 15.58
CA ARG A 302 -9.43 5.25 15.21
C ARG A 302 -9.09 4.12 14.22
N TYR A 303 -8.23 4.39 13.23
CA TYR A 303 -7.73 3.36 12.33
C TYR A 303 -7.03 2.21 13.09
N THR A 304 -6.18 2.56 14.04
CA THR A 304 -5.44 1.57 14.85
C THR A 304 -6.39 0.71 15.70
N GLU A 305 -7.41 1.33 16.28
CA GLU A 305 -8.47 0.61 17.00
C GLU A 305 -9.20 -0.37 16.09
N LEU A 306 -9.65 0.10 14.91
CA LEU A 306 -10.38 -0.72 13.94
C LEU A 306 -9.56 -1.91 13.43
N VAL A 307 -8.25 -1.72 13.19
CA VAL A 307 -7.35 -2.82 12.82
C VAL A 307 -7.25 -3.84 13.96
N SER A 308 -7.22 -3.37 15.22
CA SER A 308 -7.21 -4.28 16.37
C SER A 308 -8.57 -4.99 16.54
N GLU A 309 -9.68 -4.28 16.37
CA GLU A 309 -11.04 -4.87 16.36
C GLU A 309 -11.15 -5.96 15.28
N ASN A 310 -10.63 -5.70 14.08
CA ASN A 310 -10.58 -6.68 13.01
C ASN A 310 -9.76 -7.92 13.38
N ASP A 311 -8.61 -7.74 14.00
CA ASP A 311 -7.77 -8.86 14.46
C ASP A 311 -8.47 -9.71 15.50
N ASP A 312 -9.08 -9.05 16.50
CA ASP A 312 -9.78 -9.73 17.57
C ASP A 312 -11.00 -10.50 17.06
N LEU A 313 -11.75 -9.91 16.13
CA LEU A 313 -12.88 -10.58 15.48
C LEU A 313 -12.45 -11.88 14.79
N TRP A 314 -11.38 -11.85 14.00
CA TRP A 314 -10.92 -13.05 13.30
C TRP A 314 -10.26 -14.08 14.24
N MET A 315 -9.65 -13.65 15.34
CA MET A 315 -9.19 -14.59 16.37
C MET A 315 -10.38 -15.27 17.07
N ASP A 316 -11.47 -14.55 17.34
CA ASP A 316 -12.69 -15.10 17.96
C ASP A 316 -13.41 -16.03 16.96
N LEU A 317 -13.53 -15.67 15.67
CA LEU A 317 -14.07 -16.53 14.61
C LEU A 317 -13.25 -17.81 14.41
N ALA A 318 -11.95 -17.76 14.63
CA ALA A 318 -11.08 -18.92 14.61
C ALA A 318 -11.14 -19.76 15.89
N ASP A 319 -12.02 -19.41 16.83
CA ASP A 319 -12.20 -20.07 18.13
C ASP A 319 -10.88 -20.17 18.92
N ILE A 320 -10.10 -19.07 18.90
CA ILE A 320 -8.85 -18.95 19.65
C ILE A 320 -9.15 -18.39 21.04
N ASP A 321 -8.93 -19.19 22.08
CA ASP A 321 -9.18 -18.79 23.46
C ASP A 321 -8.44 -17.49 23.81
N ARG A 322 -9.17 -16.55 24.43
CA ARG A 322 -8.66 -15.23 24.80
C ARG A 322 -7.48 -15.28 25.77
N ASN A 323 -7.39 -16.31 26.57
CA ASN A 323 -6.34 -16.50 27.57
C ASN A 323 -5.23 -17.46 27.12
N SER A 324 -5.28 -17.98 25.89
CA SER A 324 -4.30 -18.96 25.40
C SER A 324 -2.94 -18.34 25.12
N GLU A 325 -1.88 -19.14 25.25
CA GLU A 325 -0.53 -18.75 24.79
C GLU A 325 -0.52 -18.47 23.29
N PHE A 326 -1.38 -19.16 22.53
CA PHE A 326 -1.47 -18.95 21.09
C PHE A 326 -2.00 -17.55 20.76
N ARG A 327 -3.03 -17.06 21.48
CA ARG A 327 -3.50 -15.69 21.30
C ARG A 327 -2.44 -14.66 21.67
N GLN A 328 -1.65 -14.90 22.71
CA GLN A 328 -0.51 -14.05 23.05
C GLN A 328 0.55 -14.07 21.94
N THR A 329 0.81 -15.23 21.34
CA THR A 329 1.71 -15.36 20.20
C THR A 329 1.24 -14.51 19.01
N LEU A 330 -0.05 -14.55 18.67
CA LEU A 330 -0.62 -13.72 17.61
C LEU A 330 -0.53 -12.21 17.94
N ASN A 331 -0.82 -11.83 19.18
CA ASN A 331 -0.68 -10.43 19.61
C ASN A 331 0.77 -9.94 19.52
N ASN A 332 1.74 -10.76 19.86
CA ASN A 332 3.15 -10.43 19.70
C ASN A 332 3.53 -10.37 18.21
N TYR A 333 2.91 -11.19 17.36
CA TYR A 333 3.15 -11.19 15.92
C TYR A 333 2.68 -9.87 15.26
N LYS A 334 1.70 -9.17 15.81
CA LYS A 334 1.27 -7.84 15.35
C LYS A 334 2.43 -6.85 15.26
N GLN A 335 3.44 -6.98 16.14
CA GLN A 335 4.63 -6.11 16.13
C GLN A 335 5.51 -6.28 14.87
N ARG A 336 5.32 -7.33 14.10
CA ARG A 336 6.02 -7.53 12.83
C ARG A 336 5.42 -6.73 11.67
N ARG A 337 4.22 -6.18 11.85
CA ARG A 337 3.62 -5.32 10.83
C ARG A 337 4.46 -4.06 10.68
N PRO A 338 4.85 -3.71 9.46
CA PRO A 338 5.49 -2.42 9.20
C PRO A 338 4.60 -1.29 9.67
N TYR A 339 5.22 -0.22 10.12
CA TYR A 339 4.49 0.99 10.46
C TYR A 339 3.91 1.63 9.20
N GLU A 340 2.65 2.01 9.23
CA GLU A 340 2.00 2.73 8.13
C GLU A 340 2.08 4.23 8.38
N GLU A 341 2.63 4.95 7.44
CA GLU A 341 2.81 6.40 7.49
C GLU A 341 1.66 7.12 6.77
N LEU A 342 1.22 8.25 7.32
CA LEU A 342 0.14 9.06 6.74
C LEU A 342 0.55 9.74 5.45
N LEU A 343 1.73 10.40 5.47
CA LEU A 343 2.39 10.98 4.30
C LEU A 343 3.86 10.63 4.41
N SER A 344 4.35 9.75 3.55
CA SER A 344 5.74 9.33 3.56
C SER A 344 6.57 10.19 2.62
N ILE A 345 7.35 11.11 3.20
CA ILE A 345 8.44 11.78 2.53
C ILE A 345 9.67 11.63 3.42
N ASP A 346 10.58 10.71 3.07
CA ASP A 346 11.90 10.56 3.68
C ASP A 346 11.93 10.78 5.21
N ASN A 347 11.09 10.09 5.98
CA ASN A 347 10.96 10.19 7.43
C ASN A 347 10.36 11.49 7.98
N ALA A 348 9.67 12.29 7.17
CA ALA A 348 8.97 13.49 7.63
C ALA A 348 7.70 13.22 8.46
N CYS A 349 7.26 11.97 8.53
CA CYS A 349 6.22 11.53 9.45
C CYS A 349 6.84 10.85 10.67
N TYR A 350 6.73 11.50 11.81
CA TYR A 350 7.06 10.91 13.10
C TYR A 350 5.78 10.38 13.75
N GLY A 351 5.59 9.07 13.67
CA GLY A 351 4.39 8.48 14.19
C GLY A 351 3.15 8.91 13.40
N ASN A 352 2.08 9.22 14.10
CA ASN A 352 0.79 9.64 13.55
C ASN A 352 0.67 11.17 13.35
N VAL A 353 1.74 11.93 13.47
CA VAL A 353 1.74 13.38 13.37
C VAL A 353 2.53 13.81 12.14
N ILE A 354 1.86 14.44 11.19
CA ILE A 354 2.51 15.08 10.04
C ILE A 354 3.13 16.39 10.51
N ASP A 355 4.40 16.61 10.20
CA ASP A 355 5.10 17.86 10.52
C ASP A 355 4.42 19.04 9.82
N LYS A 356 4.27 20.17 10.54
CA LYS A 356 3.72 21.42 10.01
C LYS A 356 4.52 21.96 8.81
N ASN A 357 5.83 21.78 8.85
CA ASN A 357 6.72 22.15 7.76
C ASN A 357 6.38 21.36 6.49
N VAL A 358 6.17 20.03 6.61
CA VAL A 358 5.75 19.19 5.49
C VAL A 358 4.41 19.62 4.92
N MET A 359 3.42 19.88 5.76
CA MET A 359 2.11 20.36 5.29
C MET A 359 2.20 21.72 4.61
N ALA A 360 3.04 22.63 5.10
CA ALA A 360 3.28 23.91 4.45
C ALA A 360 3.95 23.74 3.07
N GLN A 361 4.88 22.81 2.95
CA GLN A 361 5.50 22.48 1.65
C GLN A 361 4.47 21.85 0.69
N GLU A 362 3.59 20.97 1.15
CA GLU A 362 2.51 20.39 0.33
C GLU A 362 1.50 21.48 -0.14
N ILE A 363 1.19 22.48 0.68
CA ILE A 363 0.38 23.63 0.25
C ILE A 363 1.09 24.42 -0.88
N ILE A 364 2.42 24.64 -0.77
CA ILE A 364 3.18 25.30 -1.83
C ILE A 364 3.22 24.42 -3.10
N GLN A 365 3.32 23.09 -2.96
CA GLN A 365 3.23 22.17 -4.09
C GLN A 365 1.90 22.33 -4.83
N GLU A 366 0.79 22.41 -4.10
CA GLU A 366 -0.54 22.61 -4.68
C GLU A 366 -0.63 23.97 -5.40
N LEU A 367 -0.12 25.05 -4.79
CA LEU A 367 -0.07 26.38 -5.41
C LEU A 367 0.73 26.37 -6.72
N VAL A 368 1.88 25.68 -6.75
CA VAL A 368 2.66 25.49 -7.97
C VAL A 368 1.86 24.67 -8.98
N GLY A 369 1.21 23.60 -8.56
CA GLY A 369 0.34 22.81 -9.42
C GLY A 369 -0.79 23.62 -10.06
N ILE A 370 -1.41 24.53 -9.29
CA ILE A 370 -2.43 25.47 -9.79
C ILE A 370 -1.81 26.45 -10.80
N ALA A 371 -0.63 27.02 -10.49
CA ALA A 371 0.05 27.97 -11.38
C ALA A 371 0.38 27.36 -12.76
N PHE A 372 0.56 26.04 -12.82
CA PHE A 372 0.78 25.33 -14.08
C PHE A 372 -0.48 24.64 -14.67
N GLY A 373 -1.65 24.88 -14.09
CA GLY A 373 -2.90 24.29 -14.56
C GLY A 373 -3.04 22.79 -14.27
N ARG A 374 -2.19 22.20 -13.43
CA ARG A 374 -2.36 20.81 -12.99
C ARG A 374 -3.59 20.66 -12.10
N TRP A 375 -3.81 21.61 -11.21
CA TRP A 375 -4.96 21.67 -10.31
C TRP A 375 -5.88 22.82 -10.67
N ASP A 376 -7.19 22.60 -10.57
CA ASP A 376 -8.18 23.62 -10.88
C ASP A 376 -8.36 24.54 -9.66
N ILE A 377 -7.96 25.83 -9.79
CA ILE A 377 -8.05 26.84 -8.73
C ILE A 377 -9.45 26.96 -8.14
N ARG A 378 -10.51 26.68 -8.92
CA ARG A 378 -11.89 26.82 -8.48
C ARG A 378 -12.26 25.92 -7.30
N PHE A 379 -11.56 24.78 -7.11
CA PHE A 379 -11.69 23.97 -5.91
C PHE A 379 -11.10 24.66 -4.69
N ALA A 380 -9.92 25.26 -4.83
CA ALA A 380 -9.28 26.04 -3.76
C ALA A 380 -10.08 27.31 -3.40
N GLN A 381 -10.80 27.88 -4.35
CA GLN A 381 -11.68 29.05 -4.16
C GLN A 381 -13.09 28.67 -3.67
N HIS A 382 -13.41 27.40 -3.49
CA HIS A 382 -14.76 26.89 -3.20
C HIS A 382 -15.83 27.28 -4.25
N LEU A 383 -15.43 27.53 -5.49
CA LEU A 383 -16.33 27.77 -6.62
C LEU A 383 -16.81 26.47 -7.26
N LYS A 384 -16.10 25.37 -6.98
CA LYS A 384 -16.49 23.99 -7.33
C LYS A 384 -16.47 23.15 -6.08
N GLU A 385 -17.43 22.22 -6.01
CA GLU A 385 -17.41 21.21 -4.96
C GLU A 385 -16.43 20.10 -5.29
N ILE A 386 -15.66 19.70 -4.28
CA ILE A 386 -14.78 18.53 -4.39
C ILE A 386 -15.69 17.31 -4.55
N PRO A 387 -15.48 16.46 -5.58
CA PRO A 387 -16.30 15.27 -5.78
C PRO A 387 -16.28 14.36 -4.55
N ALA A 388 -17.45 13.99 -4.07
CA ALA A 388 -17.56 13.04 -2.98
C ALA A 388 -17.01 11.68 -3.41
N PHE A 389 -16.41 10.97 -2.48
CA PHE A 389 -16.03 9.58 -2.71
C PHE A 389 -17.30 8.73 -2.89
N GLY A 390 -17.33 7.95 -3.97
CA GLY A 390 -18.35 6.93 -4.18
C GLY A 390 -18.24 5.75 -3.21
N GLY A 391 -18.96 4.66 -3.47
CA GLY A 391 -18.84 3.41 -2.74
C GLY A 391 -17.41 2.88 -2.72
N VAL A 392 -17.16 1.93 -1.83
CA VAL A 392 -15.81 1.40 -1.59
C VAL A 392 -15.17 0.83 -2.86
N PHE A 393 -15.96 0.17 -3.70
CA PHE A 393 -15.52 -0.46 -4.95
C PHE A 393 -15.77 0.39 -6.20
N ASP A 394 -16.38 1.57 -6.07
CA ASP A 394 -16.66 2.43 -7.20
C ASP A 394 -15.36 2.95 -7.84
N ALA A 395 -15.48 3.38 -9.10
CA ALA A 395 -14.40 4.08 -9.77
C ALA A 395 -13.97 5.32 -8.97
N LEU A 396 -12.72 5.72 -9.16
CA LEU A 396 -12.20 6.93 -8.52
C LEU A 396 -12.91 8.16 -9.08
N PRO A 397 -13.20 9.18 -8.24
CA PRO A 397 -13.71 10.45 -8.72
C PRO A 397 -12.69 11.14 -9.64
N PHE A 398 -13.17 12.04 -10.46
CA PHE A 398 -12.30 12.90 -11.24
C PHE A 398 -11.38 13.72 -10.33
N MET A 399 -10.13 13.81 -10.70
CA MET A 399 -9.16 14.67 -10.03
C MET A 399 -9.53 16.15 -10.26
N PRO A 400 -9.19 17.03 -9.34
CA PRO A 400 -9.42 18.48 -9.47
C PRO A 400 -8.43 19.13 -10.47
N THR A 401 -8.33 18.56 -11.68
CA THR A 401 -7.44 19.04 -12.75
C THR A 401 -8.14 19.98 -13.68
N VAL A 402 -7.37 20.88 -14.29
CA VAL A 402 -7.83 21.69 -15.42
C VAL A 402 -7.54 20.94 -16.73
N SER A 403 -8.51 20.88 -17.62
CA SER A 403 -8.24 20.41 -18.99
C SER A 403 -7.50 21.51 -19.74
N LEU A 404 -6.21 21.34 -19.98
CA LEU A 404 -5.40 22.31 -20.75
C LEU A 404 -5.85 22.45 -22.20
N ASP A 405 -6.54 21.45 -22.75
CA ASP A 405 -7.14 21.50 -24.09
C ASP A 405 -8.38 22.42 -24.16
N ASN A 406 -9.04 22.69 -23.03
CA ASN A 406 -10.27 23.48 -22.94
C ASN A 406 -10.26 24.33 -21.65
N ILE A 407 -9.29 25.24 -21.54
CA ILE A 407 -9.26 26.21 -20.45
C ILE A 407 -10.48 27.13 -20.63
N PRO A 408 -11.38 27.25 -19.64
CA PRO A 408 -12.51 28.16 -19.75
C PRO A 408 -12.05 29.60 -19.96
N SER A 409 -12.78 30.36 -20.78
CA SER A 409 -12.43 31.77 -21.07
C SER A 409 -12.44 32.69 -19.84
N ASP A 410 -13.09 32.25 -18.76
CA ASP A 410 -13.18 32.92 -17.46
C ASP A 410 -12.15 32.39 -16.45
N TYR A 411 -11.24 31.51 -16.86
CA TYR A 411 -10.21 30.95 -15.99
C TYR A 411 -9.13 31.99 -15.74
N LEU A 412 -8.91 32.33 -14.47
CA LEU A 412 -8.13 33.49 -14.07
C LEU A 412 -6.61 33.25 -14.02
N VAL A 413 -6.18 32.01 -14.04
CA VAL A 413 -4.76 31.65 -13.93
C VAL A 413 -4.12 31.69 -15.32
N ASP A 414 -3.13 32.57 -15.48
CA ASP A 414 -2.28 32.61 -16.68
C ASP A 414 -1.23 31.48 -16.60
N THR A 415 -1.56 30.32 -17.17
CA THR A 415 -0.66 29.17 -17.18
C THR A 415 0.40 29.32 -18.26
N PRO A 416 1.71 29.04 -17.97
CA PRO A 416 2.76 29.10 -19.00
C PRO A 416 2.56 27.99 -20.03
N ALA A 417 2.41 28.37 -21.29
CA ALA A 417 2.13 27.43 -22.38
C ALA A 417 3.30 26.47 -22.68
N ASP A 418 4.52 26.89 -22.41
CA ASP A 418 5.76 26.14 -22.71
C ASP A 418 6.46 25.56 -21.47
N GLY A 419 5.95 25.84 -20.27
CA GLY A 419 6.55 25.40 -19.02
C GLY A 419 7.93 26.01 -18.71
N ILE A 420 8.40 26.99 -19.48
CA ILE A 420 9.69 27.66 -19.27
C ILE A 420 9.53 28.70 -18.16
N LEU A 421 10.41 28.63 -17.18
CA LEU A 421 10.46 29.52 -16.03
C LEU A 421 11.73 30.37 -16.06
N SER A 422 11.63 31.56 -15.49
CA SER A 422 12.75 32.46 -15.25
C SER A 422 12.90 32.71 -13.75
N ASN A 423 14.12 32.88 -13.27
CA ASN A 423 14.38 33.34 -11.90
C ASN A 423 14.52 34.86 -11.78
N GLN A 424 14.36 35.60 -12.88
CA GLN A 424 14.37 37.05 -12.84
C GLN A 424 13.13 37.57 -12.11
N THR A 425 13.34 38.41 -11.10
CA THR A 425 12.29 38.86 -10.16
C THR A 425 11.20 39.72 -10.81
N ASP A 426 11.49 40.35 -11.96
CA ASP A 426 10.57 41.16 -12.74
C ASP A 426 9.94 40.44 -13.95
N SER A 427 10.28 39.16 -14.13
CA SER A 427 9.75 38.35 -15.22
C SER A 427 8.38 37.75 -14.87
N ARG A 428 7.43 37.87 -15.79
CA ARG A 428 6.12 37.17 -15.70
C ARG A 428 6.26 35.65 -15.66
N LEU A 429 7.43 35.13 -16.02
CA LEU A 429 7.76 33.70 -15.97
C LEU A 429 8.45 33.31 -14.65
N ASN A 430 8.58 34.24 -13.69
CA ASN A 430 9.13 33.94 -12.39
C ASN A 430 8.17 33.06 -11.56
N LEU A 431 8.65 31.92 -11.06
CA LEU A 431 7.81 30.97 -10.33
C LEU A 431 7.23 31.56 -9.05
N ALA A 432 8.02 32.32 -8.28
CA ALA A 432 7.54 32.93 -7.06
C ALA A 432 6.43 33.96 -7.33
N MET A 433 6.55 34.74 -8.42
CA MET A 433 5.49 35.66 -8.82
C MET A 433 4.21 34.95 -9.25
N LYS A 434 4.33 33.90 -10.08
CA LYS A 434 3.15 33.10 -10.47
C LYS A 434 2.44 32.45 -9.29
N VAL A 435 3.19 31.96 -8.31
CA VAL A 435 2.60 31.44 -7.08
C VAL A 435 1.92 32.53 -6.26
N ARG A 436 2.51 33.74 -6.15
CA ARG A 436 1.87 34.90 -5.51
C ARG A 436 0.58 35.31 -6.21
N ASP A 437 0.58 35.34 -7.55
CA ASP A 437 -0.63 35.64 -8.31
C ASP A 437 -1.75 34.63 -7.97
N VAL A 438 -1.43 33.36 -7.91
CA VAL A 438 -2.38 32.31 -7.47
C VAL A 438 -2.85 32.54 -6.04
N MET A 439 -1.94 32.88 -5.11
CA MET A 439 -2.30 33.20 -3.73
C MET A 439 -3.25 34.38 -3.63
N HIS A 440 -3.01 35.44 -4.40
CA HIS A 440 -3.91 36.60 -4.46
C HIS A 440 -5.27 36.25 -5.07
N LEU A 441 -5.33 35.39 -6.05
CA LEU A 441 -6.60 34.91 -6.60
C LEU A 441 -7.40 34.08 -5.57
N ILE A 442 -6.74 33.32 -4.71
CA ILE A 442 -7.39 32.48 -3.69
C ILE A 442 -7.69 33.30 -2.42
N TRP A 443 -6.69 33.99 -1.87
CA TRP A 443 -6.74 34.58 -0.52
C TRP A 443 -6.90 36.10 -0.52
N ARG A 444 -6.86 36.72 -1.70
CA ARG A 444 -7.08 38.14 -1.90
C ARG A 444 -6.17 39.01 -0.99
N GLU A 445 -6.74 39.87 -0.17
CA GLU A 445 -6.04 40.79 0.73
C GLU A 445 -5.18 40.09 1.80
N LYS A 446 -5.45 38.81 2.07
CA LYS A 446 -4.69 38.01 3.05
C LYS A 446 -3.51 37.27 2.44
N ALA A 447 -3.28 37.34 1.13
CA ALA A 447 -2.26 36.56 0.44
C ALA A 447 -0.85 36.78 1.02
N ASP A 448 -0.49 38.02 1.34
CA ASP A 448 0.82 38.34 1.89
C ASP A 448 1.02 37.80 3.31
N ASP A 449 -0.02 37.82 4.15
CA ASP A 449 0.02 37.18 5.48
C ASP A 449 0.19 35.66 5.35
N MET A 450 -0.51 35.03 4.40
CA MET A 450 -0.41 33.59 4.13
C MET A 450 0.97 33.24 3.60
N GLU A 451 1.56 34.02 2.69
CA GLU A 451 2.96 33.82 2.23
C GLU A 451 3.92 33.90 3.42
N TYR A 452 3.77 34.87 4.27
CA TYR A 452 4.61 35.02 5.44
C TYR A 452 4.53 33.82 6.38
N GLU A 453 3.31 33.33 6.66
CA GLU A 453 3.12 32.14 7.49
C GLU A 453 3.74 30.88 6.85
N LEU A 454 3.54 30.66 5.55
CA LEU A 454 4.16 29.53 4.84
C LEU A 454 5.68 29.59 4.90
N CYS A 455 6.27 30.75 4.56
CA CYS A 455 7.72 30.93 4.61
C CYS A 455 8.29 30.70 6.02
N ARG A 456 7.58 31.16 7.05
CA ARG A 456 7.97 30.93 8.45
C ARG A 456 7.92 29.47 8.84
N LEU A 457 6.87 28.73 8.44
CA LEU A 457 6.70 27.32 8.74
C LEU A 457 7.77 26.45 8.07
N ILE A 458 8.18 26.78 6.84
CA ILE A 458 9.25 26.05 6.13
C ILE A 458 10.66 26.57 6.46
N GLY A 459 10.78 27.69 7.21
CA GLY A 459 12.05 28.23 7.67
C GLY A 459 12.83 28.99 6.60
N VAL A 460 12.16 29.62 5.64
CA VAL A 460 12.77 30.41 4.57
C VAL A 460 12.42 31.90 4.66
N LYS A 461 13.24 32.77 4.04
CA LYS A 461 13.02 34.21 4.07
C LYS A 461 11.89 34.67 3.13
N SER A 462 11.69 33.98 2.03
CA SER A 462 10.68 34.30 1.03
C SER A 462 10.43 33.11 0.10
N LEU A 463 9.34 33.10 -0.65
CA LEU A 463 9.08 32.10 -1.70
C LEU A 463 10.19 32.11 -2.76
N GLN A 464 10.70 33.30 -3.15
CA GLN A 464 11.81 33.40 -4.08
C GLN A 464 13.03 32.63 -3.59
N ALA A 465 13.43 32.82 -2.32
CA ALA A 465 14.54 32.09 -1.72
C ALA A 465 14.28 30.57 -1.66
N TYR A 466 13.04 30.16 -1.43
CA TYR A 466 12.67 28.73 -1.41
C TYR A 466 12.80 28.08 -2.79
N PHE A 467 12.40 28.78 -3.86
CA PHE A 467 12.52 28.28 -5.22
C PHE A 467 13.95 28.33 -5.79
N GLU A 468 14.80 29.23 -5.30
CA GLU A 468 16.19 29.37 -5.75
C GLU A 468 17.19 28.50 -4.98
N THR A 469 16.85 28.07 -3.77
CA THR A 469 17.74 27.26 -2.93
C THR A 469 17.78 25.81 -3.41
N PRO A 470 18.98 25.20 -3.62
CA PRO A 470 19.07 23.82 -4.07
C PRO A 470 18.36 22.78 -3.18
N GLN A 471 18.32 23.04 -1.86
CA GLN A 471 17.59 22.23 -0.87
C GLN A 471 16.16 22.69 -0.62
N GLY A 472 15.64 23.59 -1.45
CA GLY A 472 14.31 24.15 -1.35
C GLY A 472 13.26 23.33 -2.10
N PHE A 473 12.37 24.04 -2.80
CA PHE A 473 11.23 23.46 -3.51
C PHE A 473 11.60 22.27 -4.43
N PHE A 474 12.61 22.44 -5.28
CA PHE A 474 12.92 21.43 -6.28
C PHE A 474 13.48 20.13 -5.68
N ASP A 475 14.24 20.21 -4.58
CA ASP A 475 14.70 19.01 -3.87
C ASP A 475 13.52 18.26 -3.23
N TYR A 476 12.64 19.01 -2.55
CA TYR A 476 11.42 18.46 -1.98
C TYR A 476 10.52 17.80 -3.03
N HIS A 477 10.22 18.55 -4.09
CA HIS A 477 9.41 18.12 -5.21
C HIS A 477 10.00 16.88 -5.90
N PHE A 478 11.31 16.87 -6.15
CA PHE A 478 12.00 15.75 -6.75
C PHE A 478 11.89 14.47 -5.89
N LYS A 479 12.09 14.58 -4.59
CA LYS A 479 11.93 13.45 -3.65
C LYS A 479 10.51 12.91 -3.66
N ARG A 480 9.54 13.78 -3.71
CA ARG A 480 8.11 13.45 -3.72
C ARG A 480 7.72 12.54 -4.88
N TYR A 481 8.31 12.78 -6.05
CA TYR A 481 7.99 12.06 -7.29
C TYR A 481 9.00 10.97 -7.67
N THR A 482 10.04 10.80 -6.88
CA THR A 482 11.00 9.72 -7.07
C THR A 482 10.38 8.40 -6.61
N LYS A 483 10.32 7.41 -7.51
CA LYS A 483 9.86 6.05 -7.18
C LYS A 483 10.92 5.04 -7.58
N SER A 484 11.52 4.36 -6.59
CA SER A 484 12.42 3.23 -6.80
C SER A 484 13.56 3.54 -7.80
N ARG A 485 13.60 2.87 -8.94
CA ARG A 485 14.62 3.04 -9.98
C ARG A 485 14.31 4.16 -10.97
N ARG A 486 13.10 4.70 -10.95
CA ARG A 486 12.72 5.88 -11.70
C ARG A 486 13.03 7.12 -10.88
N LYS A 487 14.09 7.78 -11.23
CA LYS A 487 14.27 9.19 -10.88
C LYS A 487 13.46 9.96 -11.92
N ALA A 488 12.19 10.12 -11.68
CA ALA A 488 11.39 10.92 -12.58
C ALA A 488 11.55 12.39 -12.19
N PRO A 489 12.17 13.21 -13.02
CA PRO A 489 11.85 14.60 -13.02
C PRO A 489 10.36 14.67 -13.38
N ILE A 490 9.62 15.57 -12.78
CA ILE A 490 8.30 15.92 -13.28
C ILE A 490 8.56 16.56 -14.63
N TYR A 491 8.24 15.82 -15.65
CA TYR A 491 8.07 16.40 -16.95
C TYR A 491 6.61 16.82 -17.03
N TRP A 492 6.38 18.11 -17.12
CA TRP A 492 5.22 18.58 -17.82
C TRP A 492 5.38 18.03 -19.24
N PRO A 493 4.47 17.18 -19.71
CA PRO A 493 4.65 16.61 -21.03
C PRO A 493 4.55 17.74 -22.05
N LEU A 494 5.69 18.13 -22.58
CA LEU A 494 5.74 18.88 -23.81
C LEU A 494 5.49 17.85 -24.92
N SER A 495 4.27 17.80 -25.44
CA SER A 495 3.98 17.07 -26.67
C SER A 495 4.16 18.01 -27.85
N SER A 496 4.99 17.67 -28.82
CA SER A 496 4.82 18.19 -30.17
C SER A 496 3.51 17.65 -30.74
N GLU A 497 2.84 18.41 -31.65
CA GLU A 497 1.62 17.96 -32.32
C GLU A 497 1.76 16.62 -33.06
N ASP A 498 2.97 16.15 -33.26
CA ASP A 498 3.33 14.96 -34.05
C ASP A 498 3.77 13.73 -33.23
N GLY A 499 3.66 13.70 -31.90
CA GLY A 499 4.14 12.52 -31.17
C GLY A 499 3.70 12.33 -29.77
#